data_181746837cd2aa5cb8791fd1cf708f12
#
_entry.id   181746837cd2aa5cb8791fd1cf708f12
#
_cell.length_a   1.000
_cell.length_b   1.000
_cell.length_c   1.000
_cell.angle_alpha   90.00
_cell.angle_beta   90.00
_cell.angle_gamma   90.00
#
_symmetry.space_group_name_H-M   'P 1'
#
loop_
_entity.id
_entity.type
_entity.pdbx_description
1 polymer ?
#
loop_
_entity_poly.entity_id
_entity_poly.type
_entity_poly.pdbx_seq_one_letter_code
_entity_poly.pdbx_strand_id
1 'polypeptide(L)'
;DKKLQKGAMTGIVYKNAPQKVFHSWVEVYHENQWYELEGYILDIMYLRKLQNKNKKCTGTFCGYGVAVKDFQNPTIDFNRNNTYIQSEGITQDFGIYDSPDDLLQVHHQEMSAVKAFMYKHLGRHLMNRNVKKIRNL
;
A
#
# COMPACT_ATOMS: atom_id res chain seq x y z
N ASP A 1 -3.63 18.28 -2.74
CA ASP A 1 -2.99 17.47 -1.66
C ASP A 1 -4.05 16.66 -0.93
N LYS A 2 -4.23 15.39 -1.28
CA LYS A 2 -5.08 14.47 -0.50
C LYS A 2 -4.38 14.21 0.84
N LYS A 3 -4.95 14.68 1.94
CA LYS A 3 -4.43 14.43 3.28
C LYS A 3 -4.47 12.94 3.59
N LEU A 4 -3.30 12.30 3.75
CA LEU A 4 -3.20 10.88 4.06
C LEU A 4 -3.95 10.54 5.36
N GLN A 5 -4.84 9.56 5.28
CA GLN A 5 -5.58 9.06 6.43
C GLN A 5 -4.70 8.13 7.29
N LYS A 6 -4.94 8.13 8.60
CA LYS A 6 -4.15 7.33 9.54
C LYS A 6 -4.55 5.85 9.46
N GLY A 7 -3.69 5.05 8.80
CA GLY A 7 -3.74 3.60 8.83
C GLY A 7 -2.74 3.03 9.84
N ALA A 8 -1.81 2.19 9.34
CA ALA A 8 -0.74 1.60 10.14
C ALA A 8 0.28 2.62 10.67
N MET A 9 0.42 3.76 9.98
CA MET A 9 1.37 4.81 10.39
C MET A 9 0.69 5.86 11.26
N THR A 10 1.23 6.10 12.44
CA THR A 10 0.74 7.09 13.41
C THR A 10 1.90 7.82 14.09
N GLY A 11 1.60 8.96 14.73
CA GLY A 11 2.57 9.69 15.53
C GLY A 11 3.80 10.15 14.77
N ILE A 12 4.97 9.91 15.30
CA ILE A 12 6.26 10.37 14.76
C ILE A 12 6.61 9.66 13.44
N VAL A 13 6.20 8.39 13.27
CA VAL A 13 6.41 7.63 12.03
C VAL A 13 5.63 8.26 10.89
N TYR A 14 4.36 8.60 11.13
CA TYR A 14 3.52 9.26 10.14
C TYR A 14 4.06 10.63 9.70
N LYS A 15 4.57 11.42 10.67
CA LYS A 15 5.13 12.76 10.37
C LYS A 15 6.41 12.71 9.54
N ASN A 16 7.19 11.63 9.65
CA ASN A 16 8.48 11.47 8.97
C ASN A 16 8.42 10.48 7.80
N ALA A 17 7.24 9.90 7.51
CA ALA A 17 7.07 9.00 6.39
C ALA A 17 7.35 9.70 5.06
N PRO A 18 7.97 9.01 4.09
CA PRO A 18 8.14 9.55 2.75
C PRO A 18 6.77 9.81 2.12
N GLN A 19 6.64 10.91 1.39
CA GLN A 19 5.39 11.25 0.69
C GLN A 19 5.09 10.30 -0.46
N LYS A 20 6.14 9.78 -1.10
CA LYS A 20 6.07 8.80 -2.17
C LYS A 20 6.79 7.54 -1.73
N VAL A 21 6.19 6.39 -2.00
CA VAL A 21 6.75 5.07 -1.72
C VAL A 21 6.81 4.30 -3.01
N PHE A 22 7.95 3.69 -3.23
CA PHE A 22 8.14 2.80 -4.36
C PHE A 22 7.30 1.53 -4.13
N HIS A 23 6.48 1.17 -5.11
CA HIS A 23 5.58 0.04 -5.06
C HIS A 23 5.62 -0.69 -6.40
N SER A 24 5.58 -2.00 -6.37
CA SER A 24 5.48 -2.85 -7.55
C SER A 24 4.40 -3.90 -7.36
N TRP A 25 3.81 -4.33 -8.46
CA TRP A 25 2.84 -5.42 -8.48
C TRP A 25 3.11 -6.36 -9.66
N VAL A 26 2.37 -7.44 -9.73
CA VAL A 26 2.50 -8.45 -10.76
C VAL A 26 1.36 -8.31 -11.75
N GLU A 27 1.68 -8.46 -13.03
CA GLU A 27 0.70 -8.67 -14.08
C GLU A 27 0.67 -10.14 -14.51
N VAL A 28 -0.51 -10.66 -14.75
CA VAL A 28 -0.73 -12.07 -15.17
C VAL A 28 -1.49 -12.11 -16.48
N TYR A 29 -0.94 -12.87 -17.43
CA TYR A 29 -1.64 -13.15 -18.68
C TYR A 29 -2.54 -14.38 -18.51
N HIS A 30 -3.85 -14.20 -18.71
CA HIS A 30 -4.83 -15.25 -18.58
C HIS A 30 -5.97 -15.05 -19.60
N GLU A 31 -6.36 -16.11 -20.30
CA GLU A 31 -7.45 -16.10 -21.30
C GLU A 31 -7.33 -14.93 -22.32
N ASN A 32 -6.15 -14.76 -22.91
CA ASN A 32 -5.83 -13.72 -23.90
C ASN A 32 -5.91 -12.26 -23.38
N GLN A 33 -5.83 -12.05 -22.07
CA GLN A 33 -5.85 -10.73 -21.46
C GLN A 33 -4.83 -10.63 -20.32
N TRP A 34 -4.24 -9.44 -20.15
CA TRP A 34 -3.41 -9.12 -19.00
C TRP A 34 -4.26 -8.60 -17.83
N TYR A 35 -3.90 -9.00 -16.64
CA TYR A 35 -4.55 -8.58 -15.39
C TYR A 35 -3.52 -8.08 -14.40
N GLU A 36 -3.77 -6.93 -13.82
CA GLU A 36 -2.97 -6.34 -12.76
C GLU A 36 -3.41 -6.88 -11.39
N LEU A 37 -2.46 -7.42 -10.62
CA LEU A 37 -2.73 -8.04 -9.32
C LEU A 37 -2.11 -7.21 -8.17
N GLU A 38 -2.36 -5.91 -8.15
CA GLU A 38 -1.85 -5.00 -7.11
C GLU A 38 -2.46 -5.31 -5.74
N GLY A 39 -3.72 -5.71 -5.67
CA GLY A 39 -4.43 -6.06 -4.44
C GLY A 39 -4.26 -7.50 -3.95
N TYR A 40 -3.55 -8.35 -4.69
CA TYR A 40 -3.55 -9.80 -4.45
C TYR A 40 -2.86 -10.21 -3.13
N ILE A 41 -1.73 -9.59 -2.78
CA ILE A 41 -0.98 -9.89 -1.56
C ILE A 41 -1.47 -8.97 -0.44
N LEU A 42 -2.69 -9.19 0.04
CA LEU A 42 -3.30 -8.36 1.05
C LEU A 42 -3.52 -9.10 2.38
N ASP A 43 -3.19 -8.42 3.45
CA ASP A 43 -3.58 -8.82 4.81
C ASP A 43 -5.07 -8.52 5.05
N ILE A 44 -5.93 -9.47 4.71
CA ILE A 44 -7.39 -9.35 4.83
C ILE A 44 -7.82 -9.03 6.26
N MET A 45 -7.15 -9.61 7.26
CA MET A 45 -7.48 -9.35 8.66
C MET A 45 -7.21 -7.88 9.02
N TYR A 46 -6.06 -7.36 8.58
CA TYR A 46 -5.72 -5.96 8.77
C TYR A 46 -6.72 -5.04 8.05
N LEU A 47 -7.04 -5.32 6.78
CA LEU A 47 -7.99 -4.53 6.00
C LEU A 47 -9.36 -4.47 6.68
N ARG A 48 -9.94 -5.62 7.05
CA ARG A 48 -11.26 -5.68 7.71
C ARG A 48 -11.28 -4.91 9.03
N LYS A 49 -10.22 -5.00 9.83
CA LYS A 49 -10.11 -4.25 11.09
C LYS A 49 -9.95 -2.75 10.85
N LEU A 50 -9.21 -2.36 9.80
CA LEU A 50 -9.08 -0.97 9.39
C LEU A 50 -10.43 -0.40 8.90
N GLN A 51 -11.19 -1.15 8.10
CA GLN A 51 -12.54 -0.82 7.66
C GLN A 51 -13.49 -0.65 8.85
N ASN A 52 -13.48 -1.60 9.78
CA ASN A 52 -14.28 -1.53 11.00
C ASN A 52 -13.97 -0.30 11.86
N LYS A 53 -12.70 0.06 11.97
CA LYS A 53 -12.27 1.27 12.68
C LYS A 53 -12.74 2.55 11.99
N ASN A 54 -12.90 2.51 10.68
CA ASN A 54 -13.27 3.66 9.84
C ASN A 54 -14.63 3.44 9.14
N LYS A 55 -15.62 2.87 9.82
CA LYS A 55 -16.95 2.55 9.25
C LYS A 55 -17.66 3.73 8.58
N LYS A 56 -17.37 4.94 9.03
CA LYS A 56 -17.96 6.16 8.45
C LYS A 56 -17.33 6.56 7.10
N CYS A 57 -16.23 5.95 6.72
CA CYS A 57 -15.60 6.16 5.42
C CYS A 57 -16.25 5.22 4.40
N THR A 58 -17.25 5.70 3.68
CA THR A 58 -18.00 4.94 2.66
C THR A 58 -17.52 5.22 1.24
N GLY A 59 -16.52 6.07 1.06
CA GLY A 59 -15.95 6.44 -0.23
C GLY A 59 -14.43 6.25 -0.25
N THR A 60 -13.74 7.19 -0.88
CA THR A 60 -12.29 7.14 -1.07
C THR A 60 -11.54 7.17 0.26
N PHE A 61 -10.65 6.23 0.43
CA PHE A 61 -9.65 6.19 1.49
C PHE A 61 -8.26 6.34 0.89
N CYS A 62 -7.47 7.28 1.39
CA CYS A 62 -6.09 7.47 1.01
C CYS A 62 -5.22 7.37 2.25
N GLY A 63 -4.81 6.17 2.59
CA GLY A 63 -3.86 5.88 3.67
C GLY A 63 -2.59 5.25 3.13
N TYR A 64 -1.64 5.05 4.01
CA TYR A 64 -0.42 4.35 3.67
C TYR A 64 -0.69 2.84 3.57
N GLY A 65 -0.47 2.27 2.38
CA GLY A 65 -0.74 0.85 2.09
C GLY A 65 -2.19 0.53 1.75
N VAL A 66 -3.12 1.50 1.82
CA VAL A 66 -4.50 1.36 1.34
C VAL A 66 -4.96 2.70 0.77
N ALA A 67 -5.21 2.76 -0.52
CA ALA A 67 -5.68 3.97 -1.21
C ALA A 67 -6.65 3.57 -2.34
N VAL A 68 -7.94 3.54 -2.06
CA VAL A 68 -9.00 3.03 -2.95
C VAL A 68 -10.21 3.95 -3.00
N LYS A 69 -10.98 3.87 -4.10
CA LYS A 69 -12.21 4.68 -4.29
C LYS A 69 -13.32 4.24 -3.36
N ASP A 70 -13.53 2.93 -3.23
CA ASP A 70 -14.50 2.36 -2.30
C ASP A 70 -13.76 1.59 -1.21
N PHE A 71 -13.60 2.23 -0.06
CA PHE A 71 -12.87 1.68 1.04
C PHE A 71 -13.55 0.48 1.70
N GLN A 72 -14.88 0.43 1.65
CA GLN A 72 -15.61 -0.68 2.26
C GLN A 72 -15.66 -1.91 1.34
N ASN A 73 -15.59 -1.71 0.01
CA ASN A 73 -15.68 -2.77 -0.99
C ASN A 73 -14.56 -2.64 -2.04
N PRO A 74 -13.27 -2.74 -1.66
CA PRO A 74 -12.17 -2.69 -2.63
C PRO A 74 -12.16 -3.95 -3.50
N THR A 75 -11.77 -3.81 -4.75
CA THR A 75 -11.63 -4.94 -5.68
C THR A 75 -10.29 -5.65 -5.42
N ILE A 76 -10.28 -6.60 -4.51
CA ILE A 76 -9.08 -7.32 -4.06
C ILE A 76 -9.08 -8.80 -4.43
N ASP A 77 -10.23 -9.37 -4.78
CA ASP A 77 -10.35 -10.76 -5.19
C ASP A 77 -10.23 -10.88 -6.72
N PHE A 78 -9.35 -11.74 -7.18
CA PHE A 78 -9.23 -12.03 -8.61
C PHE A 78 -10.47 -12.82 -9.07
N ASN A 79 -11.30 -12.17 -9.84
CA ASN A 79 -12.45 -12.76 -10.52
C ASN A 79 -12.46 -12.32 -11.98
N ARG A 80 -11.35 -12.58 -12.69
CA ARG A 80 -11.07 -12.11 -14.06
C ARG A 80 -11.15 -10.58 -14.18
N ASN A 81 -10.74 -9.89 -13.13
CA ASN A 81 -10.64 -8.44 -13.07
C ASN A 81 -9.30 -8.03 -12.47
N ASN A 82 -8.85 -6.84 -12.79
CA ASN A 82 -7.75 -6.22 -12.08
C ASN A 82 -8.09 -6.08 -10.59
N THR A 83 -7.10 -6.29 -9.73
CA THR A 83 -7.25 -6.10 -8.28
C THR A 83 -6.40 -4.93 -7.82
N TYR A 84 -6.99 -4.05 -7.00
CA TYR A 84 -6.32 -2.85 -6.53
C TYR A 84 -6.59 -2.58 -5.05
N ILE A 85 -5.54 -2.19 -4.34
CA ILE A 85 -5.64 -1.70 -2.96
C ILE A 85 -4.96 -0.34 -2.77
N GLN A 86 -4.17 0.11 -3.73
CA GLN A 86 -3.47 1.39 -3.67
C GLN A 86 -3.65 2.26 -4.92
N SER A 87 -4.60 1.94 -5.81
CA SER A 87 -4.81 2.64 -7.10
C SER A 87 -4.94 4.17 -6.97
N GLU A 88 -5.61 4.65 -5.93
CA GLU A 88 -5.78 6.09 -5.67
C GLU A 88 -4.51 6.77 -5.13
N GLY A 89 -3.49 5.98 -4.80
CA GLY A 89 -2.18 6.45 -4.35
C GLY A 89 -1.13 6.52 -5.44
N ILE A 90 -1.37 5.93 -6.61
CA ILE A 90 -0.41 5.91 -7.72
C ILE A 90 -0.25 7.33 -8.26
N THR A 91 0.98 7.84 -8.23
CA THR A 91 1.32 9.18 -8.70
C THR A 91 2.22 9.17 -9.92
N GLN A 92 2.86 8.04 -10.20
CA GLN A 92 3.76 7.83 -11.31
C GLN A 92 3.83 6.34 -11.62
N ASP A 93 3.75 6.00 -12.90
CA ASP A 93 3.98 4.67 -13.43
C ASP A 93 5.36 4.63 -14.09
N PHE A 94 6.13 3.58 -13.83
CA PHE A 94 7.47 3.37 -14.39
C PHE A 94 7.47 2.33 -15.51
N GLY A 95 6.31 1.79 -15.88
CA GLY A 95 6.16 0.76 -16.90
C GLY A 95 6.41 -0.65 -16.39
N ILE A 96 6.53 -1.59 -17.35
CA ILE A 96 6.62 -3.02 -17.11
C ILE A 96 8.09 -3.45 -17.15
N TYR A 97 8.47 -4.35 -16.26
CA TYR A 97 9.79 -4.95 -16.15
C TYR A 97 9.66 -6.47 -16.06
N ASP A 98 10.62 -7.19 -16.63
CA ASP A 98 10.61 -8.66 -16.62
C ASP A 98 10.82 -9.24 -15.22
N SER A 99 11.49 -8.48 -14.35
CA SER A 99 11.72 -8.89 -12.96
C SER A 99 11.75 -7.70 -11.99
N PRO A 100 11.48 -7.93 -10.69
CA PRO A 100 11.70 -6.91 -9.66
C PRO A 100 13.15 -6.42 -9.60
N ASP A 101 14.13 -7.28 -9.90
CA ASP A 101 15.53 -6.91 -9.86
C ASP A 101 15.90 -5.93 -10.98
N ASP A 102 15.33 -6.09 -12.19
CA ASP A 102 15.54 -5.15 -13.30
C ASP A 102 14.94 -3.78 -12.95
N LEU A 103 13.76 -3.76 -12.37
CA LEU A 103 13.14 -2.54 -11.89
C LEU A 103 14.01 -1.84 -10.85
N LEU A 104 14.55 -2.59 -9.88
CA LEU A 104 15.36 -2.05 -8.78
C LEU A 104 16.77 -1.62 -9.20
N GLN A 105 17.27 -2.05 -10.37
CA GLN A 105 18.51 -1.53 -10.93
C GLN A 105 18.38 -0.10 -11.43
N VAL A 106 17.20 0.26 -11.93
CA VAL A 106 16.91 1.57 -12.54
C VAL A 106 16.28 2.53 -11.55
N HIS A 107 15.41 2.02 -10.68
CA HIS A 107 14.61 2.84 -9.75
C HIS A 107 14.85 2.43 -8.31
N HIS A 108 15.03 3.43 -7.45
CA HIS A 108 15.26 3.23 -6.03
C HIS A 108 14.33 4.11 -5.19
N GLN A 109 14.02 3.65 -3.98
CA GLN A 109 13.36 4.51 -3.01
C GLN A 109 14.30 5.64 -2.61
N GLU A 110 13.97 6.85 -3.00
CA GLU A 110 14.72 8.03 -2.56
C GLU A 110 14.53 8.27 -1.07
N MET A 111 15.59 8.03 -0.32
CA MET A 111 15.59 8.22 1.12
C MET A 111 17.00 8.61 1.59
N SER A 112 17.11 9.67 2.40
CA SER A 112 18.41 10.00 2.99
C SER A 112 18.90 8.88 3.91
N ALA A 113 20.22 8.71 4.03
CA ALA A 113 20.82 7.69 4.88
C ALA A 113 20.30 7.72 6.33
N VAL A 114 20.10 8.93 6.88
CA VAL A 114 19.54 9.12 8.22
C VAL A 114 18.10 8.58 8.33
N LYS A 115 17.25 8.90 7.34
CA LYS A 115 15.86 8.40 7.32
C LYS A 115 15.83 6.87 7.14
N ALA A 116 16.69 6.32 6.26
CA ALA A 116 16.81 4.88 6.07
C ALA A 116 17.24 4.17 7.36
N PHE A 117 18.23 4.71 8.06
CA PHE A 117 18.67 4.20 9.37
C PHE A 117 17.54 4.24 10.40
N MET A 118 16.86 5.39 10.55
CA MET A 118 15.73 5.53 11.48
C MET A 118 14.58 4.57 11.14
N TYR A 119 14.26 4.40 9.86
CA TYR A 119 13.25 3.43 9.43
C TYR A 119 13.65 2.01 9.79
N LYS A 120 14.87 1.61 9.48
CA LYS A 120 15.40 0.26 9.73
C LYS A 120 15.39 -0.10 11.22
N HIS A 121 15.74 0.82 12.10
CA HIS A 121 15.95 0.55 13.53
C HIS A 121 14.74 0.91 14.42
N LEU A 122 13.87 1.82 13.98
CA LEU A 122 12.73 2.26 14.79
C LEU A 122 11.41 2.19 14.03
N GLY A 123 11.34 2.78 12.84
CA GLY A 123 10.08 2.97 12.10
C GLY A 123 9.36 1.66 11.82
N ARG A 124 10.05 0.66 11.29
CA ARG A 124 9.47 -0.65 10.97
C ARG A 124 8.89 -1.37 12.20
N HIS A 125 9.54 -1.24 13.36
CA HIS A 125 9.06 -1.87 14.61
C HIS A 125 7.81 -1.19 15.13
N LEU A 126 7.75 0.13 15.05
CA LEU A 126 6.55 0.90 15.41
C LEU A 126 5.39 0.63 14.46
N MET A 127 5.65 0.54 13.15
CA MET A 127 4.65 0.14 12.16
C MET A 127 4.11 -1.25 12.43
N ASN A 128 4.98 -2.25 12.61
CA ASN A 128 4.58 -3.61 12.92
C ASN A 128 3.75 -3.71 14.20
N ARG A 129 4.13 -2.95 15.23
CA ARG A 129 3.35 -2.85 16.46
C ARG A 129 1.97 -2.26 16.23
N ASN A 130 1.85 -1.24 15.38
CA ASN A 130 0.57 -0.63 15.04
C ASN A 130 -0.31 -1.57 14.21
N VAL A 131 0.27 -2.27 13.22
CA VAL A 131 -0.45 -3.31 12.45
C VAL A 131 -0.97 -4.39 13.38
N LYS A 132 -0.12 -4.90 14.29
CA LYS A 132 -0.52 -5.90 15.30
C LYS A 132 -1.66 -5.41 16.20
N LYS A 133 -1.62 -4.14 16.63
CA LYS A 133 -2.73 -3.53 17.39
C LYS A 133 -4.03 -3.50 16.57
N ILE A 134 -3.96 -3.12 15.29
CA ILE A 134 -5.14 -3.06 14.42
C ILE A 134 -5.71 -4.47 14.22
N ARG A 135 -4.86 -5.46 13.99
CA ARG A 135 -5.30 -6.87 13.84
C ARG A 135 -6.01 -7.43 15.07
N ASN A 136 -5.67 -6.94 16.24
CA ASN A 136 -6.22 -7.43 17.53
C ASN A 136 -7.45 -6.61 18.01
N LEU A 137 -7.93 -5.65 17.21
CA LEU A 137 -9.20 -4.97 17.45
C LEU A 137 -10.38 -5.87 17.08
#